data_e2fd2154d7784982e0a60a84afb65528
#
_entry.id   e2fd2154d7784982e0a60a84afb65528
#
_cell.length_a   1.000
_cell.length_b   1.000
_cell.length_c   1.000
_cell.angle_alpha   90.00
_cell.angle_beta   90.00
_cell.angle_gamma   90.00
#
_symmetry.space_group_name_H-M   'P 1'
#
loop_
_entity.id
_entity.type
_entity.pdbx_description
1 polymer ?
#
loop_
_entity_poly.entity_id
_entity_poly.type
_entity_poly.pdbx_seq_one_letter_code
_entity_poly.pdbx_strand_id
1 'polypeptide(L)'
;MVYFILSAGIAFTQTKPKLPVNKAVPELLKILSASRLPYKMINDSLAVVPYEGENIASYQVVIQKIGDMYIIFTNLTETLPGKIDETKYKYLLQQNDHFDIVKIGMSADDNTLYVRADLYKSGTNTALLKRVIEQVANVTDIIGGDLK
;
A
#
# COMPACT_ATOMS: atom_id res chain seq x y z
N MET A 1 4.46 -48.84 -66.88
CA MET A 1 3.85 -48.67 -65.55
C MET A 1 4.81 -47.74 -64.74
N VAL A 2 4.48 -46.45 -64.69
CA VAL A 2 5.37 -45.42 -64.12
C VAL A 2 4.75 -44.99 -62.79
N TYR A 3 5.48 -45.19 -61.66
CA TYR A 3 5.07 -44.76 -60.34
C TYR A 3 5.56 -43.33 -60.09
N PHE A 4 4.60 -42.39 -59.93
CA PHE A 4 4.88 -41.04 -59.40
C PHE A 4 4.89 -41.10 -57.87
N ILE A 5 6.04 -40.75 -57.25
CA ILE A 5 6.14 -40.55 -55.82
C ILE A 5 5.90 -39.08 -55.56
N LEU A 6 4.76 -38.72 -54.92
CA LEU A 6 4.49 -37.40 -54.39
C LEU A 6 5.23 -37.27 -53.03
N SER A 7 6.27 -36.42 -53.00
CA SER A 7 6.90 -35.99 -51.74
C SER A 7 6.12 -34.81 -51.13
N ALA A 8 5.38 -35.05 -50.07
CA ALA A 8 4.73 -33.99 -49.31
C ALA A 8 5.78 -33.28 -48.44
N GLY A 9 6.16 -32.05 -48.84
CA GLY A 9 7.01 -31.18 -48.04
C GLY A 9 6.26 -30.65 -46.81
N ILE A 10 6.66 -31.05 -45.62
CA ILE A 10 6.15 -30.47 -44.37
C ILE A 10 6.85 -29.14 -44.16
N ALA A 11 6.13 -28.03 -44.36
CA ALA A 11 6.59 -26.70 -44.05
C ALA A 11 6.57 -26.50 -42.52
N PHE A 12 7.73 -26.53 -41.88
CA PHE A 12 7.89 -26.11 -40.48
C PHE A 12 7.78 -24.58 -40.40
N THR A 13 6.64 -24.07 -39.97
CA THR A 13 6.49 -22.67 -39.58
C THR A 13 7.23 -22.45 -38.23
N GLN A 14 8.43 -21.94 -38.31
CA GLN A 14 9.13 -21.44 -37.12
C GLN A 14 8.39 -20.22 -36.55
N THR A 15 7.59 -20.43 -35.52
CA THR A 15 7.09 -19.34 -34.68
C THR A 15 8.28 -18.72 -33.94
N LYS A 16 8.65 -17.49 -34.34
CA LYS A 16 9.66 -16.71 -33.59
C LYS A 16 9.24 -16.64 -32.11
N PRO A 17 10.14 -16.97 -31.15
CA PRO A 17 9.85 -16.81 -29.75
C PRO A 17 9.51 -15.33 -29.49
N LYS A 18 8.33 -15.07 -28.92
CA LYS A 18 7.94 -13.74 -28.44
C LYS A 18 8.99 -13.35 -27.38
N LEU A 19 9.81 -12.34 -27.67
CA LEU A 19 10.71 -11.73 -26.70
C LEU A 19 9.89 -11.35 -25.45
N PRO A 20 10.39 -11.57 -24.22
CA PRO A 20 9.69 -11.21 -23.02
C PRO A 20 9.40 -9.70 -23.09
N VAL A 21 8.13 -9.32 -23.02
CA VAL A 21 7.70 -7.93 -22.91
C VAL A 21 8.35 -7.39 -21.63
N ASN A 22 9.24 -6.42 -21.77
CA ASN A 22 9.93 -5.79 -20.66
C ASN A 22 8.85 -5.09 -19.81
N LYS A 23 8.36 -5.78 -18.77
CA LYS A 23 7.26 -5.29 -17.93
C LYS A 23 7.76 -4.05 -17.22
N ALA A 24 7.17 -2.89 -17.50
CA ALA A 24 7.57 -1.64 -16.88
C ALA A 24 7.53 -1.80 -15.34
N VAL A 25 8.58 -1.30 -14.66
CA VAL A 25 8.64 -1.37 -13.19
C VAL A 25 7.47 -0.59 -12.61
N PRO A 26 6.66 -1.18 -11.70
CA PRO A 26 5.53 -0.51 -11.10
C PRO A 26 5.92 0.82 -10.45
N GLU A 27 5.09 1.85 -10.62
CA GLU A 27 5.36 3.19 -10.12
C GLU A 27 5.53 3.22 -8.59
N LEU A 28 4.66 2.49 -7.86
CA LEU A 28 4.76 2.37 -6.42
C LEU A 28 6.09 1.75 -5.99
N LEU A 29 6.56 0.72 -6.69
CA LEU A 29 7.85 0.11 -6.42
C LEU A 29 9.01 1.09 -6.62
N LYS A 30 8.98 1.91 -7.68
CA LYS A 30 10.03 2.90 -7.94
C LYS A 30 10.16 3.92 -6.80
N ILE A 31 9.03 4.49 -6.36
CA ILE A 31 9.04 5.53 -5.34
C ILE A 31 9.41 4.97 -3.95
N LEU A 32 8.95 3.76 -3.61
CA LEU A 32 9.30 3.09 -2.35
C LEU A 32 10.77 2.67 -2.31
N SER A 33 11.31 2.13 -3.40
CA SER A 33 12.74 1.78 -3.47
C SER A 33 13.66 2.98 -3.21
N ALA A 34 13.27 4.16 -3.70
CA ALA A 34 14.01 5.39 -3.48
C ALA A 34 13.85 5.95 -2.05
N SER A 35 12.82 5.56 -1.31
CA SER A 35 12.53 6.07 0.03
C SER A 35 13.46 5.52 1.12
N ARG A 36 14.12 4.39 0.88
CA ARG A 36 14.94 3.64 1.84
C ARG A 36 14.18 3.10 3.06
N LEU A 37 12.85 3.12 3.03
CA LEU A 37 12.03 2.46 4.04
C LEU A 37 12.09 0.93 3.83
N PRO A 38 12.04 0.12 4.89
CA PRO A 38 11.79 -1.31 4.76
C PRO A 38 10.35 -1.50 4.26
N TYR A 39 10.16 -2.12 3.11
CA TYR A 39 8.83 -2.37 2.57
C TYR A 39 8.72 -3.76 1.97
N LYS A 40 7.48 -4.25 1.88
CA LYS A 40 7.12 -5.46 1.16
C LYS A 40 6.02 -5.14 0.16
N MET A 41 6.28 -5.39 -1.13
CA MET A 41 5.23 -5.32 -2.14
C MET A 41 4.30 -6.54 -2.01
N ILE A 42 3.01 -6.28 -1.96
CA ILE A 42 1.97 -7.32 -2.01
C ILE A 42 1.55 -7.56 -3.47
N ASN A 43 1.43 -6.47 -4.23
CA ASN A 43 1.21 -6.48 -5.69
C ASN A 43 1.69 -5.15 -6.30
N ASP A 44 1.44 -4.90 -7.59
CA ASP A 44 1.89 -3.71 -8.31
C ASP A 44 1.32 -2.38 -7.75
N SER A 45 0.26 -2.44 -6.93
CA SER A 45 -0.47 -1.27 -6.40
C SER A 45 -0.59 -1.27 -4.88
N LEU A 46 -0.06 -2.27 -4.19
CA LEU A 46 -0.18 -2.43 -2.74
C LEU A 46 1.16 -2.82 -2.13
N ALA A 47 1.57 -2.07 -1.12
CA ALA A 47 2.76 -2.35 -0.32
C ALA A 47 2.47 -2.16 1.17
N VAL A 48 3.31 -2.75 2.01
CA VAL A 48 3.28 -2.56 3.46
C VAL A 48 4.67 -2.19 3.96
N VAL A 49 4.72 -1.32 4.97
CA VAL A 49 5.92 -0.93 5.70
C VAL A 49 5.73 -1.36 7.16
N PRO A 50 6.56 -2.29 7.67
CA PRO A 50 6.49 -2.72 9.06
C PRO A 50 7.02 -1.63 9.99
N TYR A 51 6.39 -1.50 11.15
CA TYR A 51 6.82 -0.60 12.23
C TYR A 51 6.77 -1.31 13.58
N GLU A 52 7.66 -0.89 14.46
CA GLU A 52 7.65 -1.18 15.88
C GLU A 52 7.58 0.15 16.63
N GLY A 53 6.62 0.29 17.54
CA GLY A 53 6.39 1.50 18.31
C GLY A 53 6.65 1.32 19.79
N GLU A 54 6.64 2.40 20.53
CA GLU A 54 6.76 2.39 21.98
C GLU A 54 5.47 1.91 22.66
N ASN A 55 4.34 2.24 22.04
CA ASN A 55 3.01 1.92 22.54
C ASN A 55 2.41 0.68 21.86
N ILE A 56 2.69 0.48 20.60
CA ILE A 56 2.22 -0.67 19.82
C ILE A 56 3.44 -1.47 19.37
N ALA A 57 3.59 -2.67 19.92
CA ALA A 57 4.80 -3.48 19.72
C ALA A 57 5.10 -3.78 18.22
N SER A 58 4.06 -4.02 17.41
CA SER A 58 4.22 -4.28 15.98
C SER A 58 2.95 -3.93 15.22
N TYR A 59 3.09 -3.21 14.12
CA TYR A 59 1.99 -2.86 13.21
C TYR A 59 2.52 -2.59 11.80
N GLN A 60 1.62 -2.36 10.86
CA GLN A 60 1.98 -2.12 9.47
C GLN A 60 1.29 -0.86 8.94
N VAL A 61 2.04 -0.05 8.21
CA VAL A 61 1.48 1.02 7.39
C VAL A 61 1.28 0.47 5.99
N VAL A 62 0.06 0.53 5.51
CA VAL A 62 -0.35 0.08 4.18
C VAL A 62 -0.27 1.26 3.22
N ILE A 63 0.31 1.06 2.05
CA ILE A 63 0.33 2.03 0.96
C ILE A 63 -0.40 1.41 -0.22
N GLN A 64 -1.52 2.01 -0.61
CA GLN A 64 -2.33 1.56 -1.73
C GLN A 64 -2.37 2.64 -2.81
N LYS A 65 -2.03 2.26 -4.04
CA LYS A 65 -2.18 3.11 -5.22
C LYS A 65 -3.56 2.86 -5.82
N ILE A 66 -4.40 3.88 -5.86
CA ILE A 66 -5.74 3.85 -6.49
C ILE A 66 -5.82 5.01 -7.48
N GLY A 67 -5.93 4.72 -8.77
CA GLY A 67 -5.99 5.75 -9.81
C GLY A 67 -4.78 6.69 -9.76
N ASP A 68 -5.03 7.96 -9.48
CA ASP A 68 -4.05 9.03 -9.36
C ASP A 68 -3.66 9.37 -7.91
N MET A 69 -4.02 8.52 -6.95
CA MET A 69 -3.76 8.72 -5.53
C MET A 69 -2.91 7.61 -4.92
N TYR A 70 -2.18 7.98 -3.87
CA TYR A 70 -1.63 7.07 -2.85
C TYR A 70 -2.47 7.24 -1.58
N ILE A 71 -3.06 6.15 -1.10
CA ILE A 71 -3.74 6.06 0.18
C ILE A 71 -2.80 5.37 1.15
N ILE A 72 -2.42 6.05 2.22
CA ILE A 72 -1.50 5.57 3.24
C ILE A 72 -2.28 5.41 4.53
N PHE A 73 -2.33 4.22 5.11
CA PHE A 73 -3.15 3.99 6.30
C PHE A 73 -2.67 2.85 7.20
N THR A 74 -3.12 2.88 8.44
CA THR A 74 -3.04 1.77 9.40
C THR A 74 -4.43 1.45 9.90
N ASN A 75 -4.79 0.16 10.00
CA ASN A 75 -6.02 -0.30 10.60
C ASN A 75 -5.87 -0.31 12.14
N LEU A 76 -6.49 0.66 12.81
CA LEU A 76 -6.45 0.76 14.28
C LEU A 76 -7.24 -0.34 14.96
N THR A 77 -8.35 -0.81 14.37
CA THR A 77 -9.19 -1.86 14.96
C THR A 77 -8.42 -3.16 15.15
N GLU A 78 -7.53 -3.48 14.21
CA GLU A 78 -6.67 -4.66 14.32
C GLU A 78 -5.47 -4.46 15.25
N THR A 79 -5.09 -3.21 15.47
CA THR A 79 -3.85 -2.83 16.16
C THR A 79 -4.08 -2.56 17.65
N LEU A 80 -5.28 -2.11 18.02
CA LEU A 80 -5.61 -1.73 19.38
C LEU A 80 -6.28 -2.87 20.14
N PRO A 81 -5.85 -3.16 21.37
CA PRO A 81 -6.52 -4.13 22.22
C PRO A 81 -7.86 -3.56 22.78
N GLY A 82 -8.92 -4.33 22.66
CA GLY A 82 -10.19 -4.07 23.32
C GLY A 82 -11.22 -3.31 22.49
N LYS A 83 -12.41 -3.11 23.09
CA LYS A 83 -13.50 -2.37 22.47
C LYS A 83 -13.33 -0.88 22.63
N ILE A 84 -13.58 -0.15 21.55
CA ILE A 84 -13.62 1.31 21.55
C ILE A 84 -15.05 1.74 21.90
N ASP A 85 -15.21 2.46 22.98
CA ASP A 85 -16.47 3.04 23.44
C ASP A 85 -16.70 4.46 22.87
N GLU A 86 -17.86 5.04 23.17
CA GLU A 86 -18.24 6.37 22.68
C GLU A 86 -17.25 7.47 23.15
N THR A 87 -16.74 7.36 24.36
CA THR A 87 -15.77 8.33 24.91
C THR A 87 -14.47 8.29 24.13
N LYS A 88 -13.99 7.10 23.82
CA LYS A 88 -12.79 6.90 23.00
C LYS A 88 -12.99 7.37 21.55
N TYR A 89 -14.16 7.15 20.96
CA TYR A 89 -14.49 7.70 19.63
C TYR A 89 -14.45 9.23 19.63
N LYS A 90 -15.06 9.87 20.63
CA LYS A 90 -15.03 11.34 20.74
C LYS A 90 -13.61 11.86 20.87
N TYR A 91 -12.80 11.24 21.72
CA TYR A 91 -11.38 11.54 21.87
C TYR A 91 -10.63 11.44 20.52
N LEU A 92 -10.79 10.33 19.81
CA LEU A 92 -10.14 10.13 18.52
C LEU A 92 -10.50 11.20 17.48
N LEU A 93 -11.76 11.62 17.42
CA LEU A 93 -12.20 12.69 16.53
C LEU A 93 -11.57 14.04 16.91
N GLN A 94 -11.43 14.33 18.20
CA GLN A 94 -10.78 15.55 18.70
C GLN A 94 -9.29 15.58 18.35
N GLN A 95 -8.61 14.43 18.30
CA GLN A 95 -7.21 14.36 17.90
C GLN A 95 -6.96 14.83 16.46
N ASN A 96 -7.96 14.81 15.59
CA ASN A 96 -7.81 15.33 14.22
C ASN A 96 -7.46 16.83 14.14
N ASP A 97 -7.71 17.60 15.20
CA ASP A 97 -7.31 19.02 15.25
C ASP A 97 -5.78 19.18 15.49
N HIS A 98 -5.13 18.13 15.96
CA HIS A 98 -3.70 18.14 16.24
C HIS A 98 -2.83 17.63 15.08
N PHE A 99 -3.44 17.03 14.06
CA PHE A 99 -2.72 16.45 12.93
C PHE A 99 -3.08 17.14 11.61
N ASP A 100 -2.07 17.62 10.87
CA ASP A 100 -2.27 18.36 9.63
C ASP A 100 -2.70 17.47 8.45
N ILE A 101 -1.86 16.50 8.10
CA ILE A 101 -2.03 15.67 6.89
C ILE A 101 -2.77 14.37 7.21
N VAL A 102 -2.49 13.81 8.39
CA VAL A 102 -3.02 12.52 8.83
C VAL A 102 -4.35 12.73 9.55
N LYS A 103 -5.32 11.87 9.26
CA LYS A 103 -6.65 11.90 9.88
C LYS A 103 -7.01 10.53 10.44
N ILE A 104 -7.71 10.56 11.57
CA ILE A 104 -8.34 9.38 12.16
C ILE A 104 -9.77 9.35 11.65
N GLY A 105 -10.20 8.22 11.11
CA GLY A 105 -11.52 8.03 10.56
C GLY A 105 -12.06 6.65 10.80
N MET A 106 -13.30 6.44 10.42
CA MET A 106 -14.00 5.16 10.49
C MET A 106 -14.61 4.83 9.14
N SER A 107 -14.42 3.61 8.68
CA SER A 107 -15.08 3.08 7.49
C SER A 107 -16.59 2.94 7.75
N ALA A 108 -17.41 3.41 6.81
CA ALA A 108 -18.86 3.29 6.89
C ALA A 108 -19.34 1.84 6.66
N ASP A 109 -18.54 1.01 5.97
CA ASP A 109 -18.95 -0.31 5.54
C ASP A 109 -18.80 -1.35 6.67
N ASP A 110 -17.74 -1.25 7.46
CA ASP A 110 -17.36 -2.27 8.46
C ASP A 110 -16.99 -1.70 9.84
N ASN A 111 -17.16 -0.40 10.04
CA ASN A 111 -16.77 0.33 11.25
C ASN A 111 -15.27 0.20 11.62
N THR A 112 -14.43 -0.13 10.66
CA THR A 112 -12.98 -0.19 10.87
C THR A 112 -12.44 1.21 11.14
N LEU A 113 -11.75 1.39 12.27
CA LEU A 113 -11.00 2.61 12.56
C LEU A 113 -9.65 2.60 11.85
N TYR A 114 -9.27 3.74 11.33
CA TYR A 114 -7.98 3.89 10.64
C TYR A 114 -7.32 5.22 10.95
N VAL A 115 -6.00 5.24 10.87
CA VAL A 115 -5.17 6.45 10.68
C VAL A 115 -4.83 6.51 9.21
N ARG A 116 -5.11 7.63 8.53
CA ARG A 116 -5.02 7.71 7.06
C ARG A 116 -4.51 9.05 6.58
N ALA A 117 -3.79 9.02 5.47
CA ALA A 117 -3.45 10.19 4.66
C ALA A 117 -3.62 9.85 3.17
N ASP A 118 -4.08 10.82 2.40
CA ASP A 118 -4.28 10.70 0.96
C ASP A 118 -3.39 11.70 0.22
N LEU A 119 -2.62 11.22 -0.75
CA LEU A 119 -1.71 12.04 -1.55
C LEU A 119 -2.03 11.89 -3.04
N TYR A 120 -2.15 13.01 -3.75
CA TYR A 120 -2.19 12.99 -5.20
C TYR A 120 -0.82 12.66 -5.78
N LYS A 121 -0.76 11.74 -6.72
CA LYS A 121 0.49 11.28 -7.37
C LYS A 121 1.24 12.42 -8.04
N SER A 122 0.52 13.35 -8.69
CA SER A 122 1.09 14.50 -9.40
C SER A 122 1.90 15.43 -8.50
N GLY A 123 1.58 15.50 -7.20
CA GLY A 123 2.30 16.30 -6.21
C GLY A 123 3.24 15.50 -5.30
N THR A 124 3.30 14.17 -5.47
CA THR A 124 4.02 13.29 -4.55
C THR A 124 5.40 12.93 -5.09
N ASN A 125 6.43 13.29 -4.35
CA ASN A 125 7.79 12.80 -4.54
C ASN A 125 8.16 11.80 -3.43
N THR A 126 9.34 11.18 -3.56
CA THR A 126 9.84 10.19 -2.60
C THR A 126 9.94 10.72 -1.17
N ALA A 127 10.39 11.97 -0.99
CA ALA A 127 10.56 12.57 0.33
C ALA A 127 9.20 12.82 1.01
N LEU A 128 8.22 13.33 0.26
CA LEU A 128 6.86 13.54 0.77
C LEU A 128 6.18 12.21 1.12
N LEU A 129 6.27 11.21 0.23
CA LEU A 129 5.68 9.90 0.51
C LEU A 129 6.29 9.28 1.79
N LYS A 130 7.63 9.28 1.91
CA LYS A 130 8.31 8.80 3.09
C LYS A 130 7.83 9.51 4.35
N ARG A 131 7.83 10.85 4.34
CA ARG A 131 7.38 11.67 5.48
C ARG A 131 5.96 11.31 5.91
N VAL A 132 5.03 11.14 4.96
CA VAL A 132 3.64 10.82 5.28
C VAL A 132 3.48 9.40 5.81
N ILE A 133 4.23 8.44 5.30
CA ILE A 133 4.27 7.07 5.85
C ILE A 133 4.73 7.11 7.32
N GLU A 134 5.82 7.83 7.61
CA GLU A 134 6.34 8.00 8.97
C GLU A 134 5.36 8.75 9.88
N GLN A 135 4.62 9.74 9.37
CA GLN A 135 3.58 10.43 10.14
C GLN A 135 2.40 9.51 10.47
N VAL A 136 1.91 8.71 9.51
CA VAL A 136 0.86 7.72 9.79
C VAL A 136 1.32 6.73 10.85
N ALA A 137 2.56 6.26 10.78
CA ALA A 137 3.13 5.38 11.79
C ALA A 137 3.16 6.06 13.17
N ASN A 138 3.74 7.25 13.27
CA ASN A 138 3.85 7.97 14.55
C ASN A 138 2.48 8.26 15.18
N VAL A 139 1.51 8.72 14.39
CA VAL A 139 0.15 8.97 14.90
C VAL A 139 -0.49 7.68 15.38
N THR A 140 -0.31 6.57 14.65
CA THR A 140 -0.79 5.25 15.06
C THR A 140 -0.24 4.85 16.43
N ASP A 141 1.05 5.02 16.67
CA ASP A 141 1.69 4.66 17.93
C ASP A 141 1.24 5.57 19.08
N ILE A 142 1.14 6.89 18.86
CA ILE A 142 0.62 7.85 19.86
C ILE A 142 -0.80 7.46 20.28
N ILE A 143 -1.70 7.27 19.30
CA ILE A 143 -3.09 6.87 19.58
C ILE A 143 -3.14 5.53 20.30
N GLY A 144 -2.26 4.59 19.97
CA GLY A 144 -2.13 3.33 20.68
C GLY A 144 -1.75 3.49 22.15
N GLY A 145 -0.97 4.49 22.48
CA GLY A 145 -0.65 4.85 23.86
C GLY A 145 -1.83 5.46 24.61
N ASP A 146 -2.52 6.39 23.96
CA ASP A 146 -3.62 7.16 24.55
C ASP A 146 -4.89 6.32 24.82
N LEU A 147 -5.04 5.21 24.10
CA LEU A 147 -6.21 4.33 24.20
C LEU A 147 -6.00 3.10 25.11
N LYS A 148 -4.80 2.94 25.68
CA LYS A 148 -4.54 1.92 26.71
C LYS A 148 -5.23 2.30 28.01
#